data_c758c579e94bdd85255a625c2a99110b
#
_entry.id   c758c579e94bdd85255a625c2a99110b
#
_cell.length_a   1.000
_cell.length_b   1.000
_cell.length_c   1.000
_cell.angle_alpha   90.00
_cell.angle_beta   90.00
_cell.angle_gamma   90.00
#
_symmetry.space_group_name_H-M   'P 1'
#
loop_
_entity.id
_entity.type
_entity.pdbx_description
1 polymer ?
#
loop_
_entity_poly.entity_id
_entity_poly.type
_entity_poly.pdbx_seq_one_letter_code
_entity_poly.pdbx_strand_id
1 'polypeptide(L)'
;MLGTGHHWLPFTQMNSPEAHLRRFVRGEGSWLYDDGGTRVFDAVSSIWTTIHGHCHPRIAEAIAKQAHLLDHATALGASNPLAEALAARLCTLTGMGHAIFASDGASAVETAVKIAIQYWQNVGEPQRNRIVRLRDAYHGDTVGAMSCSNIALFNQRFSALTFETLELGKIDLAAEDIAAVIVEPLVQAAAGMRTVSRHRYQPLAEMTPLLICDEIATGFGRTGTMFAFEQAPIRPDLIVLGKGLTGGALALSATLATERIYDAFLGEYGEYKHLFHGHSYAGNPIACAAALASLALFDEERTLVNALSLTACIRRRLDSLRLHALVRDVRAVGTMVGIEVHADRIDAGGAISPTWRIADGLYRAGHFTRPIGDVIQLVPPLCAREEYIDAFFDALTAELGP
;
A
#
# COMPACT_ATOMS: atom_id res chain seq x y z
N MET A 1 -13.06 -21.29 -21.25
CA MET A 1 -12.95 -21.01 -19.80
C MET A 1 -11.50 -21.20 -19.41
N LEU A 2 -10.81 -20.15 -19.04
CA LEU A 2 -9.52 -20.26 -18.36
C LEU A 2 -9.85 -20.84 -16.98
N GLY A 3 -9.60 -22.14 -16.80
CA GLY A 3 -9.97 -22.84 -15.59
C GLY A 3 -9.08 -22.43 -14.43
N THR A 4 -9.57 -21.56 -13.55
CA THR A 4 -8.95 -21.35 -12.23
C THR A 4 -9.23 -22.53 -11.31
N GLY A 5 -9.99 -23.52 -11.77
CA GLY A 5 -10.48 -24.63 -10.95
C GLY A 5 -11.33 -24.11 -9.80
N HIS A 6 -10.90 -24.39 -8.56
CA HIS A 6 -11.58 -23.95 -7.34
C HIS A 6 -11.08 -22.61 -6.77
N HIS A 7 -10.12 -21.94 -7.45
CA HIS A 7 -9.54 -20.69 -6.97
C HIS A 7 -10.44 -19.50 -7.38
N TRP A 8 -11.14 -18.91 -6.44
CA TRP A 8 -11.92 -17.71 -6.64
C TRP A 8 -11.02 -16.47 -6.48
N LEU A 9 -10.77 -15.77 -7.60
CA LEU A 9 -9.89 -14.61 -7.63
C LEU A 9 -10.58 -13.36 -7.09
N PRO A 10 -9.87 -12.55 -6.26
CA PRO A 10 -10.41 -11.29 -5.75
C PRO A 10 -10.63 -10.28 -6.88
N PHE A 11 -11.66 -9.43 -6.73
CA PHE A 11 -12.02 -8.38 -7.68
C PHE A 11 -12.14 -8.85 -9.13
N THR A 12 -12.54 -10.10 -9.37
CA THR A 12 -12.59 -10.72 -10.69
C THR A 12 -13.98 -11.28 -10.98
N GLN A 13 -14.56 -10.90 -12.13
CA GLN A 13 -15.76 -11.55 -12.64
C GLN A 13 -15.37 -12.90 -13.26
N MET A 14 -15.56 -13.99 -12.51
CA MET A 14 -15.07 -15.32 -12.89
C MET A 14 -15.81 -15.93 -14.10
N ASN A 15 -16.98 -15.44 -14.45
CA ASN A 15 -17.74 -15.86 -15.62
C ASN A 15 -17.44 -15.04 -16.87
N SER A 16 -16.51 -14.09 -16.78
CA SER A 16 -16.09 -13.32 -17.96
C SER A 16 -15.08 -14.11 -18.78
N PRO A 17 -15.28 -14.33 -20.08
CA PRO A 17 -14.25 -14.88 -20.98
C PRO A 17 -13.02 -13.97 -21.07
N GLU A 18 -13.15 -12.75 -20.60
CA GLU A 18 -12.17 -11.68 -20.57
C GLU A 18 -11.51 -11.54 -19.21
N ALA A 19 -11.73 -12.47 -18.27
CA ALA A 19 -10.87 -12.55 -17.11
C ALA A 19 -9.43 -12.71 -17.66
N HIS A 20 -8.72 -11.59 -17.77
CA HIS A 20 -7.34 -11.46 -18.30
C HIS A 20 -6.37 -12.14 -17.35
N LEU A 21 -6.63 -13.42 -17.13
CA LEU A 21 -5.94 -14.24 -16.17
C LEU A 21 -4.55 -14.54 -16.73
N ARG A 22 -3.55 -14.01 -16.05
CA ARG A 22 -2.16 -14.38 -16.29
C ARG A 22 -1.74 -15.34 -15.19
N ARG A 23 -1.09 -16.45 -15.56
CA ARG A 23 -0.64 -17.47 -14.64
C ARG A 23 0.87 -17.40 -14.55
N PHE A 24 1.37 -16.64 -13.59
CA PHE A 24 2.80 -16.51 -13.38
C PHE A 24 3.33 -17.70 -12.60
N VAL A 25 4.42 -18.27 -13.11
CA VAL A 25 5.07 -19.46 -12.55
C VAL A 25 6.50 -19.20 -12.08
N ARG A 26 7.08 -18.06 -12.47
CA ARG A 26 8.43 -17.65 -12.07
C ARG A 26 8.52 -16.13 -12.02
N GLY A 27 9.37 -15.62 -11.10
CA GLY A 27 9.76 -14.22 -11.03
C GLY A 27 11.27 -14.08 -10.88
N GLU A 28 11.86 -13.00 -11.43
CA GLU A 28 13.28 -12.69 -11.31
C GLU A 28 13.51 -11.19 -11.52
N GLY A 29 14.02 -10.48 -10.51
CA GLY A 29 14.19 -9.04 -10.57
C GLY A 29 12.88 -8.34 -10.92
N SER A 30 12.88 -7.50 -11.94
CA SER A 30 11.68 -6.76 -12.38
C SER A 30 10.76 -7.57 -13.33
N TRP A 31 10.97 -8.87 -13.47
CA TRP A 31 10.31 -9.69 -14.49
C TRP A 31 9.48 -10.81 -13.91
N LEU A 32 8.33 -11.05 -14.53
CA LEU A 32 7.47 -12.20 -14.32
C LEU A 32 7.46 -13.08 -15.57
N TYR A 33 7.27 -14.37 -15.39
CA TYR A 33 7.16 -15.37 -16.46
C TYR A 33 5.87 -16.14 -16.30
N ASP A 34 5.05 -16.18 -17.35
CA ASP A 34 3.80 -16.93 -17.35
C ASP A 34 4.03 -18.43 -17.68
N ASP A 35 2.96 -19.22 -17.58
CA ASP A 35 2.98 -20.66 -17.88
C ASP A 35 3.12 -20.96 -19.38
N GLY A 36 2.97 -19.98 -20.24
CA GLY A 36 3.29 -20.04 -21.68
C GLY A 36 4.76 -19.70 -21.99
N GLY A 37 5.55 -19.32 -21.00
CA GLY A 37 6.95 -18.93 -21.16
C GLY A 37 7.14 -17.45 -21.55
N THR A 38 6.07 -16.64 -21.57
CA THR A 38 6.16 -15.21 -21.85
C THR A 38 6.81 -14.49 -20.68
N ARG A 39 7.85 -13.70 -20.96
CA ARG A 39 8.48 -12.82 -19.98
C ARG A 39 7.90 -11.43 -20.08
N VAL A 40 7.44 -10.88 -18.97
CA VAL A 40 6.90 -9.52 -18.91
C VAL A 40 7.52 -8.70 -17.78
N PHE A 41 7.75 -7.41 -18.03
CA PHE A 41 8.11 -6.45 -17.01
C PHE A 41 6.92 -6.22 -16.06
N ASP A 42 7.11 -6.40 -14.76
CA ASP A 42 6.07 -6.14 -13.76
C ASP A 42 5.93 -4.63 -13.50
N ALA A 43 5.14 -3.97 -14.33
CA ALA A 43 4.95 -2.53 -14.26
C ALA A 43 4.07 -2.08 -13.07
N VAL A 44 3.55 -3.00 -12.24
CA VAL A 44 2.74 -2.69 -11.05
C VAL A 44 3.28 -3.32 -9.77
N SER A 45 4.49 -3.92 -9.80
CA SER A 45 5.10 -4.52 -8.62
C SER A 45 4.16 -5.47 -7.88
N SER A 46 3.44 -6.35 -8.62
CA SER A 46 2.43 -7.26 -8.04
C SER A 46 1.45 -6.55 -7.09
N ILE A 47 0.89 -5.44 -7.56
CA ILE A 47 0.03 -4.49 -6.82
C ILE A 47 0.79 -3.83 -5.68
N TRP A 48 1.88 -3.14 -6.06
CA TRP A 48 2.65 -2.18 -5.24
C TRP A 48 3.45 -2.84 -4.10
N THR A 49 3.62 -4.17 -4.11
CA THR A 49 4.28 -4.91 -3.03
C THR A 49 5.78 -5.08 -3.24
N THR A 50 6.20 -5.42 -4.47
CA THR A 50 7.58 -5.81 -4.80
C THR A 50 8.50 -4.59 -4.87
N ILE A 51 9.46 -4.48 -3.95
CA ILE A 51 10.41 -3.36 -3.88
C ILE A 51 11.73 -3.71 -4.58
N HIS A 52 12.42 -4.76 -4.14
CA HIS A 52 13.76 -5.15 -4.59
C HIS A 52 13.73 -6.14 -5.77
N GLY A 53 12.56 -6.30 -6.41
CA GLY A 53 12.34 -7.30 -7.45
C GLY A 53 11.90 -8.66 -6.90
N HIS A 54 11.47 -9.51 -7.83
CA HIS A 54 11.00 -10.85 -7.53
C HIS A 54 12.14 -11.79 -7.14
N CYS A 55 11.90 -12.66 -6.18
CA CYS A 55 12.81 -13.72 -5.76
C CYS A 55 14.22 -13.22 -5.41
N HIS A 56 14.31 -12.04 -4.76
CA HIS A 56 15.61 -11.50 -4.37
C HIS A 56 16.37 -12.48 -3.47
N PRO A 57 17.63 -12.88 -3.83
CA PRO A 57 18.34 -13.97 -3.15
C PRO A 57 18.49 -13.77 -1.64
N ARG A 58 18.83 -12.57 -1.19
CA ARG A 58 18.97 -12.22 0.24
C ARG A 58 17.68 -12.41 1.03
N ILE A 59 16.54 -12.04 0.45
CA ILE A 59 15.23 -12.20 1.09
C ILE A 59 14.86 -13.69 1.12
N ALA A 60 15.03 -14.41 0.00
CA ALA A 60 14.74 -15.83 -0.10
C ALA A 60 15.58 -16.66 0.88
N GLU A 61 16.89 -16.36 1.00
CA GLU A 61 17.79 -17.01 1.95
C GLU A 61 17.40 -16.73 3.41
N ALA A 62 17.05 -15.48 3.75
CA ALA A 62 16.61 -15.13 5.09
C ALA A 62 15.33 -15.88 5.50
N ILE A 63 14.37 -16.01 4.58
CA ILE A 63 13.15 -16.80 4.77
C ILE A 63 13.50 -18.27 5.01
N ALA A 64 14.30 -18.87 4.12
CA ALA A 64 14.66 -20.30 4.20
C ALA A 64 15.40 -20.61 5.51
N LYS A 65 16.40 -19.80 5.86
CA LYS A 65 17.16 -19.95 7.11
C LYS A 65 16.25 -19.89 8.33
N GLN A 66 15.35 -18.90 8.40
CA GLN A 66 14.46 -18.75 9.54
C GLN A 66 13.42 -19.85 9.63
N ALA A 67 12.89 -20.33 8.49
CA ALA A 67 11.94 -21.44 8.46
C ALA A 67 12.50 -22.74 9.04
N HIS A 68 13.81 -22.96 8.96
CA HIS A 68 14.48 -24.12 9.59
C HIS A 68 14.78 -23.90 11.08
N LEU A 69 14.79 -22.66 11.57
CA LEU A 69 15.14 -22.35 12.96
C LEU A 69 13.91 -22.25 13.86
N LEU A 70 12.96 -21.44 13.45
CA LEU A 70 11.67 -21.23 14.13
C LEU A 70 10.67 -20.67 13.13
N ASP A 71 9.67 -21.45 12.80
CA ASP A 71 8.62 -21.09 11.86
C ASP A 71 7.60 -20.11 12.46
N HIS A 72 7.19 -20.34 13.71
CA HIS A 72 6.28 -19.45 14.42
C HIS A 72 6.38 -19.64 15.94
N ALA A 73 6.19 -18.53 16.69
CA ALA A 73 5.87 -18.50 18.09
C ALA A 73 4.86 -17.37 18.34
N THR A 74 3.88 -17.62 19.20
CA THR A 74 2.84 -16.64 19.51
C THR A 74 3.40 -15.38 20.16
N ALA A 75 2.89 -14.20 19.77
CA ALA A 75 3.17 -12.95 20.49
C ALA A 75 2.23 -12.74 21.72
N LEU A 76 1.30 -13.65 21.96
CA LEU A 76 0.42 -13.59 23.14
C LEU A 76 1.16 -14.15 24.36
N GLY A 77 1.84 -13.29 25.09
CA GLY A 77 2.64 -13.64 26.27
C GLY A 77 4.03 -14.19 25.97
N ALA A 78 4.50 -14.11 24.71
CA ALA A 78 5.84 -14.47 24.28
C ALA A 78 6.38 -13.46 23.27
N SER A 79 7.64 -13.55 22.89
CA SER A 79 8.29 -12.75 21.86
C SER A 79 9.31 -13.58 21.10
N ASN A 80 9.89 -13.01 20.04
CA ASN A 80 11.05 -13.57 19.36
C ASN A 80 12.03 -12.47 18.92
N PRO A 81 13.34 -12.78 18.85
CA PRO A 81 14.37 -11.77 18.59
C PRO A 81 14.20 -11.01 17.26
N LEU A 82 13.62 -11.64 16.23
CA LEU A 82 13.45 -10.99 14.92
C LEU A 82 12.30 -9.98 14.95
N ALA A 83 11.21 -10.28 15.66
CA ALA A 83 10.13 -9.31 15.84
C ALA A 83 10.60 -8.10 16.63
N GLU A 84 11.40 -8.32 17.71
CA GLU A 84 11.99 -7.25 18.51
C GLU A 84 12.96 -6.39 17.67
N ALA A 85 13.85 -7.02 16.92
CA ALA A 85 14.79 -6.32 16.05
C ALA A 85 14.07 -5.52 14.94
N LEU A 86 13.01 -6.09 14.34
CA LEU A 86 12.22 -5.40 13.34
C LEU A 86 11.47 -4.20 13.94
N ALA A 87 10.84 -4.37 15.10
CA ALA A 87 10.17 -3.28 15.82
C ALA A 87 11.15 -2.13 16.09
N ALA A 88 12.31 -2.42 16.66
CA ALA A 88 13.35 -1.43 16.92
C ALA A 88 13.81 -0.71 15.65
N ARG A 89 14.02 -1.45 14.54
CA ARG A 89 14.43 -0.87 13.25
C ARG A 89 13.36 0.05 12.68
N LEU A 90 12.10 -0.36 12.70
CA LEU A 90 10.98 0.43 12.23
C LEU A 90 10.77 1.69 13.09
N CYS A 91 10.83 1.58 14.41
CA CYS A 91 10.76 2.73 15.31
C CYS A 91 11.89 3.74 15.02
N THR A 92 13.12 3.26 14.81
CA THR A 92 14.26 4.13 14.44
C THR A 92 14.02 4.85 13.10
N LEU A 93 13.49 4.15 12.09
CA LEU A 93 13.26 4.72 10.77
C LEU A 93 12.12 5.75 10.74
N THR A 94 11.11 5.58 11.59
CA THR A 94 9.90 6.42 11.58
C THR A 94 9.87 7.48 12.68
N GLY A 95 10.74 7.35 13.70
CA GLY A 95 10.69 8.18 14.90
C GLY A 95 9.57 7.80 15.86
N MET A 96 8.92 6.62 15.67
CA MET A 96 7.88 6.10 16.56
C MET A 96 8.51 5.38 17.78
N GLY A 97 7.70 5.18 18.84
CA GLY A 97 8.14 4.50 20.08
C GLY A 97 7.98 2.99 20.01
N HIS A 98 6.84 2.51 19.55
CA HIS A 98 6.46 1.09 19.63
C HIS A 98 5.78 0.59 18.36
N ALA A 99 5.85 -0.73 18.12
CA ALA A 99 5.24 -1.40 16.97
C ALA A 99 4.43 -2.63 17.41
N ILE A 100 3.27 -2.82 16.80
CA ILE A 100 2.48 -4.05 16.86
C ILE A 100 2.33 -4.63 15.46
N PHE A 101 2.48 -5.95 15.29
CA PHE A 101 2.45 -6.61 14.00
C PHE A 101 1.11 -7.29 13.72
N ALA A 102 0.72 -7.29 12.44
CA ALA A 102 -0.40 -8.05 11.89
C ALA A 102 0.00 -8.69 10.55
N SER A 103 -0.91 -9.44 9.91
CA SER A 103 -0.57 -10.18 8.69
C SER A 103 -0.73 -9.35 7.42
N ASP A 104 -1.64 -8.38 7.40
CA ASP A 104 -1.98 -7.60 6.21
C ASP A 104 -2.31 -6.15 6.56
N GLY A 105 -2.33 -5.29 5.53
CA GLY A 105 -2.54 -3.87 5.72
C GLY A 105 -3.89 -3.51 6.36
N ALA A 106 -4.97 -4.18 5.95
CA ALA A 106 -6.30 -3.90 6.50
C ALA A 106 -6.37 -4.21 8.00
N SER A 107 -5.78 -5.34 8.43
CA SER A 107 -5.66 -5.69 9.84
C SER A 107 -4.84 -4.68 10.64
N ALA A 108 -3.76 -4.14 10.06
CA ALA A 108 -2.97 -3.10 10.71
C ALA A 108 -3.72 -1.76 10.80
N VAL A 109 -4.53 -1.40 9.79
CA VAL A 109 -5.42 -0.23 9.85
C VAL A 109 -6.45 -0.40 10.98
N GLU A 110 -7.08 -1.57 11.10
CA GLU A 110 -8.01 -1.84 12.19
C GLU A 110 -7.33 -1.76 13.56
N THR A 111 -6.07 -2.22 13.65
CA THR A 111 -5.25 -2.06 14.85
C THR A 111 -5.07 -0.58 15.20
N ALA A 112 -4.72 0.27 14.21
CA ALA A 112 -4.54 1.71 14.42
C ALA A 112 -5.84 2.40 14.88
N VAL A 113 -6.97 2.06 14.25
CA VAL A 113 -8.30 2.59 14.63
C VAL A 113 -8.66 2.17 16.06
N LYS A 114 -8.44 0.90 16.44
CA LYS A 114 -8.69 0.42 17.80
C LYS A 114 -7.78 1.09 18.82
N ILE A 115 -6.50 1.27 18.52
CA ILE A 115 -5.58 2.03 19.37
C ILE A 115 -6.08 3.45 19.56
N ALA A 116 -6.50 4.13 18.50
CA ALA A 116 -6.99 5.49 18.60
C ALA A 116 -8.24 5.61 19.49
N ILE A 117 -9.20 4.72 19.34
CA ILE A 117 -10.42 4.71 20.18
C ILE A 117 -10.09 4.39 21.64
N GLN A 118 -9.29 3.33 21.88
CA GLN A 118 -8.96 2.93 23.26
C GLN A 118 -8.04 3.93 23.94
N TYR A 119 -7.15 4.61 23.21
CA TYR A 119 -6.33 5.71 23.75
C TYR A 119 -7.20 6.75 24.44
N TRP A 120 -8.24 7.25 23.76
CA TRP A 120 -9.12 8.27 24.33
C TRP A 120 -9.92 7.76 25.54
N GLN A 121 -10.31 6.49 25.53
CA GLN A 121 -10.92 5.86 26.71
C GLN A 121 -9.94 5.84 27.90
N ASN A 122 -8.70 5.42 27.65
CA ASN A 122 -7.66 5.30 28.69
C ASN A 122 -7.25 6.65 29.30
N VAL A 123 -7.34 7.74 28.53
CA VAL A 123 -7.04 9.11 29.04
C VAL A 123 -8.27 9.85 29.56
N GLY A 124 -9.45 9.21 29.60
CA GLY A 124 -10.66 9.76 30.20
C GLY A 124 -11.54 10.58 29.28
N GLU A 125 -11.36 10.47 27.96
CA GLU A 125 -12.17 11.16 26.92
C GLU A 125 -12.93 10.15 26.03
N PRO A 126 -13.76 9.26 26.57
CA PRO A 126 -14.40 8.16 25.81
C PRO A 126 -15.42 8.66 24.76
N GLN A 127 -15.84 9.92 24.81
CA GLN A 127 -16.71 10.56 23.80
C GLN A 127 -15.98 10.68 22.45
N ARG A 128 -14.63 10.71 22.40
CA ARG A 128 -13.85 10.70 21.18
C ARG A 128 -13.83 9.31 20.57
N ASN A 129 -14.74 9.05 19.64
CA ASN A 129 -14.91 7.72 19.03
C ASN A 129 -15.21 7.76 17.52
N ARG A 130 -15.21 8.94 16.90
CA ARG A 130 -15.46 9.08 15.45
C ARG A 130 -14.15 9.17 14.68
N ILE A 131 -14.12 8.57 13.50
CA ILE A 131 -12.96 8.58 12.59
C ILE A 131 -13.26 9.50 11.41
N VAL A 132 -12.27 10.31 11.05
CA VAL A 132 -12.27 11.19 9.89
C VAL A 132 -11.34 10.61 8.83
N ARG A 133 -11.71 10.66 7.58
CA ARG A 133 -10.92 10.18 6.43
C ARG A 133 -10.86 11.19 5.31
N LEU A 134 -9.94 11.00 4.38
CA LEU A 134 -9.94 11.74 3.12
C LEU A 134 -11.12 11.34 2.23
N ARG A 135 -11.49 12.19 1.30
CA ARG A 135 -12.36 11.83 0.19
C ARG A 135 -11.66 10.79 -0.69
N ASP A 136 -12.41 9.80 -1.19
CA ASP A 136 -11.92 8.70 -2.04
C ASP A 136 -10.80 7.86 -1.38
N ALA A 137 -10.78 7.79 -0.04
CA ALA A 137 -9.83 7.00 0.72
C ALA A 137 -10.03 5.49 0.52
N TYR A 138 -8.91 4.73 0.60
CA TYR A 138 -8.93 3.28 0.64
C TYR A 138 -7.91 2.76 1.65
N HIS A 139 -8.39 1.99 2.63
CA HIS A 139 -7.57 1.49 3.73
C HIS A 139 -7.62 -0.04 3.89
N GLY A 140 -8.31 -0.74 3.00
CA GLY A 140 -8.44 -2.20 2.99
C GLY A 140 -9.88 -2.68 2.92
N ASP A 141 -10.06 -4.00 2.87
CA ASP A 141 -11.34 -4.66 2.60
C ASP A 141 -11.91 -5.41 3.81
N THR A 142 -11.23 -5.43 4.97
CA THR A 142 -11.85 -5.87 6.22
C THR A 142 -12.87 -4.83 6.68
N VAL A 143 -13.89 -5.23 7.44
CA VAL A 143 -15.03 -4.36 7.75
C VAL A 143 -14.62 -3.03 8.39
N GLY A 144 -13.70 -3.06 9.35
CA GLY A 144 -13.22 -1.84 10.00
C GLY A 144 -12.39 -0.95 9.07
N ALA A 145 -11.44 -1.51 8.32
CA ALA A 145 -10.66 -0.76 7.34
C ALA A 145 -11.53 -0.23 6.18
N MET A 146 -12.48 -1.03 5.71
CA MET A 146 -13.47 -0.63 4.70
C MET A 146 -14.35 0.51 5.20
N SER A 147 -14.68 0.57 6.50
CA SER A 147 -15.42 1.68 7.09
C SER A 147 -14.67 3.02 7.00
N CYS A 148 -13.33 2.96 7.03
CA CYS A 148 -12.46 4.12 6.81
C CYS A 148 -12.23 4.44 5.32
N SER A 149 -12.79 3.64 4.40
CA SER A 149 -12.71 3.81 2.95
C SER A 149 -14.03 4.37 2.40
N ASN A 150 -14.02 5.01 1.20
CA ASN A 150 -15.25 5.49 0.58
C ASN A 150 -15.25 5.45 -0.95
N ILE A 151 -14.55 4.50 -1.54
CA ILE A 151 -14.67 4.21 -2.98
C ILE A 151 -15.96 3.41 -3.16
N ALA A 152 -17.01 4.06 -3.66
CA ALA A 152 -18.36 3.49 -3.77
C ALA A 152 -18.39 2.12 -4.46
N LEU A 153 -17.59 1.93 -5.51
CA LEU A 153 -17.47 0.67 -6.24
C LEU A 153 -17.10 -0.51 -5.31
N PHE A 154 -16.29 -0.28 -4.29
CA PHE A 154 -15.81 -1.33 -3.38
C PHE A 154 -16.72 -1.47 -2.15
N ASN A 155 -17.24 -0.37 -1.62
CA ASN A 155 -17.86 -0.31 -0.29
C ASN A 155 -19.39 -0.40 -0.31
N GLN A 156 -20.07 0.10 -1.37
CA GLN A 156 -21.52 0.29 -1.38
C GLN A 156 -22.30 -1.00 -1.09
N ARG A 157 -21.82 -2.15 -1.60
CA ARG A 157 -22.48 -3.45 -1.38
C ARG A 157 -22.43 -3.94 0.07
N PHE A 158 -21.49 -3.43 0.85
CA PHE A 158 -21.23 -3.83 2.24
C PHE A 158 -21.59 -2.75 3.25
N SER A 159 -22.31 -1.70 2.82
CA SER A 159 -22.67 -0.56 3.68
C SER A 159 -23.41 -0.95 4.96
N ALA A 160 -24.14 -2.06 4.96
CA ALA A 160 -24.82 -2.57 6.16
C ALA A 160 -23.86 -3.09 7.25
N LEU A 161 -22.59 -3.33 6.92
CA LEU A 161 -21.58 -3.84 7.84
C LEU A 161 -20.66 -2.75 8.39
N THR A 162 -20.61 -1.57 7.75
CA THR A 162 -19.65 -0.52 8.07
C THR A 162 -20.18 0.45 9.13
N PHE A 163 -19.26 0.99 9.94
CA PHE A 163 -19.57 2.14 10.79
C PHE A 163 -19.39 3.47 10.04
N GLU A 164 -20.05 4.51 10.53
CA GLU A 164 -19.96 5.85 9.92
C GLU A 164 -18.59 6.46 10.13
N THR A 165 -18.04 7.07 9.07
CA THR A 165 -16.84 7.90 9.11
C THR A 165 -17.09 9.26 8.48
N LEU A 166 -16.35 10.27 8.92
CA LEU A 166 -16.49 11.65 8.48
C LEU A 166 -15.50 11.97 7.36
N GLU A 167 -15.83 12.93 6.51
CA GLU A 167 -14.94 13.37 5.44
C GLU A 167 -14.19 14.64 5.84
N LEU A 168 -12.86 14.62 5.75
CA LEU A 168 -12.00 15.78 6.01
C LEU A 168 -12.37 16.95 5.08
N GLY A 169 -12.53 18.12 5.68
CA GLY A 169 -12.95 19.35 4.99
C GLY A 169 -14.46 19.56 4.97
N LYS A 170 -15.26 18.63 5.51
CA LYS A 170 -16.70 18.81 5.73
C LYS A 170 -17.10 18.97 7.21
N ILE A 171 -16.12 18.92 8.10
CA ILE A 171 -16.31 18.91 9.55
C ILE A 171 -15.30 19.84 10.22
N ASP A 172 -15.61 20.26 11.43
CA ASP A 172 -14.70 20.93 12.33
C ASP A 172 -13.86 19.89 13.10
N LEU A 173 -12.55 19.91 12.91
CA LEU A 173 -11.61 19.01 13.61
C LEU A 173 -11.46 19.34 15.11
N ALA A 174 -11.95 20.50 15.56
CA ALA A 174 -11.98 20.84 16.98
C ALA A 174 -13.13 20.15 17.74
N ALA A 175 -14.04 19.45 17.04
CA ALA A 175 -15.15 18.74 17.69
C ALA A 175 -14.64 17.70 18.69
N GLU A 176 -15.27 17.63 19.85
CA GLU A 176 -14.84 16.82 21.00
C GLU A 176 -15.11 15.32 20.83
N ASP A 177 -15.81 14.91 19.76
CA ASP A 177 -16.16 13.51 19.49
C ASP A 177 -15.21 12.83 18.48
N ILE A 178 -14.25 13.56 17.89
CA ILE A 178 -13.31 13.00 16.92
C ILE A 178 -12.12 12.33 17.61
N ALA A 179 -11.94 11.04 17.36
CA ALA A 179 -10.81 10.25 17.87
C ALA A 179 -9.57 10.41 16.99
N ALA A 180 -9.71 10.23 15.68
CA ALA A 180 -8.58 10.26 14.77
C ALA A 180 -8.96 10.71 13.36
N VAL A 181 -7.95 11.20 12.65
CA VAL A 181 -7.97 11.41 11.20
C VAL A 181 -7.03 10.38 10.58
N ILE A 182 -7.51 9.61 9.59
CA ILE A 182 -6.69 8.67 8.81
C ILE A 182 -6.46 9.23 7.41
N VAL A 183 -5.21 9.17 6.94
CA VAL A 183 -4.81 9.68 5.62
C VAL A 183 -3.84 8.74 4.91
N GLU A 184 -3.96 8.67 3.59
CA GLU A 184 -2.91 8.15 2.69
C GLU A 184 -2.02 9.34 2.33
N PRO A 185 -0.75 9.42 2.80
CA PRO A 185 0.09 10.58 2.50
C PRO A 185 0.44 10.65 1.02
N LEU A 186 0.31 11.84 0.42
CA LEU A 186 0.66 12.23 -0.95
C LEU A 186 -0.13 11.54 -2.07
N VAL A 187 -0.48 10.24 -1.95
CA VAL A 187 -1.11 9.47 -3.03
C VAL A 187 -2.20 8.55 -2.49
N GLN A 188 -3.41 8.70 -2.97
CA GLN A 188 -4.50 7.75 -2.83
C GLN A 188 -4.42 6.73 -3.97
N ALA A 189 -3.71 5.63 -3.71
CA ALA A 189 -3.31 4.70 -4.76
C ALA A 189 -4.52 4.01 -5.41
N ALA A 190 -5.44 3.47 -4.61
CA ALA A 190 -6.63 2.77 -5.10
C ALA A 190 -7.67 3.69 -5.75
N ALA A 191 -7.59 5.01 -5.52
CA ALA A 191 -8.39 6.02 -6.21
C ALA A 191 -7.79 6.42 -7.58
N GLY A 192 -6.99 5.56 -8.20
CA GLY A 192 -6.33 5.81 -9.48
C GLY A 192 -5.12 6.73 -9.36
N MET A 193 -4.29 6.51 -8.36
CA MET A 193 -3.07 7.31 -8.08
C MET A 193 -3.37 8.80 -7.90
N ARG A 194 -4.49 9.13 -7.26
CA ARG A 194 -4.87 10.52 -7.00
C ARG A 194 -3.87 11.18 -6.06
N THR A 195 -3.32 12.31 -6.47
CA THR A 195 -2.40 13.07 -5.63
C THR A 195 -3.15 13.91 -4.60
N VAL A 196 -2.63 13.95 -3.38
CA VAL A 196 -3.16 14.76 -2.28
C VAL A 196 -2.32 16.02 -2.16
N SER A 197 -2.94 17.19 -2.38
CA SER A 197 -2.27 18.47 -2.24
C SER A 197 -1.79 18.71 -0.81
N ARG A 198 -0.58 19.28 -0.64
CA ARG A 198 -0.02 19.66 0.67
C ARG A 198 -0.94 20.57 1.49
N HIS A 199 -1.75 21.41 0.87
CA HIS A 199 -2.74 22.24 1.57
C HIS A 199 -3.80 21.43 2.31
N ARG A 200 -4.09 20.20 1.89
CA ARG A 200 -5.02 19.31 2.58
C ARG A 200 -4.54 18.89 3.96
N TYR A 201 -3.23 18.97 4.21
CA TYR A 201 -2.62 18.60 5.49
C TYR A 201 -2.51 19.75 6.47
N GLN A 202 -2.68 21.02 6.04
CA GLN A 202 -2.56 22.17 6.95
C GLN A 202 -3.48 22.09 8.18
N PRO A 203 -4.77 21.68 8.05
CA PRO A 203 -5.63 21.52 9.22
C PRO A 203 -5.19 20.43 10.21
N LEU A 204 -4.30 19.51 9.77
CA LEU A 204 -3.85 18.39 10.58
C LEU A 204 -2.65 18.72 11.47
N ALA A 205 -1.98 19.84 11.24
CA ALA A 205 -0.73 20.20 11.92
C ALA A 205 -0.93 20.56 13.42
N GLU A 206 -2.12 21.08 13.77
CA GLU A 206 -2.43 21.58 15.11
C GLU A 206 -3.75 21.02 15.65
N MET A 207 -4.22 19.90 15.10
CA MET A 207 -5.48 19.30 15.54
C MET A 207 -5.32 18.51 16.85
N THR A 208 -6.38 18.41 17.63
CA THR A 208 -6.44 17.57 18.85
C THR A 208 -6.60 16.08 18.55
N PRO A 209 -7.43 15.65 17.57
CA PRO A 209 -7.54 14.23 17.19
C PRO A 209 -6.20 13.62 16.80
N LEU A 210 -6.06 12.29 16.98
CA LEU A 210 -4.86 11.59 16.55
C LEU A 210 -4.72 11.54 15.04
N LEU A 211 -3.50 11.57 14.53
CA LEU A 211 -3.22 11.40 13.11
C LEU A 211 -2.69 9.99 12.81
N ILE A 212 -3.41 9.24 11.96
CA ILE A 212 -3.02 7.95 11.44
C ILE A 212 -2.53 8.16 9.99
N CYS A 213 -1.26 7.86 9.71
CA CYS A 213 -0.72 7.82 8.36
C CYS A 213 -0.71 6.38 7.84
N ASP A 214 -1.52 6.12 6.82
CA ASP A 214 -1.51 4.86 6.10
C ASP A 214 -0.43 4.89 5.00
N GLU A 215 0.71 4.32 5.30
CA GLU A 215 1.89 4.20 4.42
C GLU A 215 1.98 2.81 3.75
N ILE A 216 0.91 2.03 3.78
CA ILE A 216 0.89 0.67 3.21
C ILE A 216 1.27 0.68 1.72
N ALA A 217 0.76 1.66 0.95
CA ALA A 217 1.06 1.79 -0.47
C ALA A 217 2.19 2.78 -0.76
N THR A 218 2.34 3.81 0.05
CA THR A 218 3.21 4.96 -0.19
C THR A 218 4.61 4.83 0.40
N GLY A 219 4.76 3.97 1.39
CA GLY A 219 6.03 3.73 2.08
C GLY A 219 7.07 2.99 1.24
N PHE A 220 8.23 2.80 1.85
CA PHE A 220 9.35 2.03 1.31
C PHE A 220 9.84 2.53 -0.05
N GLY A 221 10.07 3.85 -0.16
CA GLY A 221 10.71 4.47 -1.31
C GLY A 221 9.79 4.83 -2.48
N ARG A 222 8.52 4.42 -2.46
CA ARG A 222 7.58 4.61 -3.57
C ARG A 222 7.41 6.07 -4.00
N THR A 223 7.42 7.00 -3.05
CA THR A 223 7.24 8.44 -3.28
C THR A 223 8.55 9.22 -3.41
N GLY A 224 9.70 8.53 -3.29
CA GLY A 224 11.05 9.13 -3.39
C GLY A 224 11.77 9.30 -2.05
N THR A 225 11.07 9.22 -0.92
CA THR A 225 11.63 9.11 0.45
C THR A 225 11.29 7.75 1.03
N MET A 226 11.86 7.36 2.18
CA MET A 226 11.54 6.09 2.82
C MET A 226 10.03 6.03 3.12
N PHE A 227 9.45 7.11 3.65
CA PHE A 227 8.03 7.25 3.89
C PHE A 227 7.48 8.55 3.29
N ALA A 228 6.24 8.53 2.83
CA ALA A 228 5.62 9.69 2.19
C ALA A 228 5.33 10.84 3.17
N PHE A 229 5.03 10.55 4.44
CA PHE A 229 4.80 11.58 5.45
C PHE A 229 5.99 12.51 5.64
N GLU A 230 7.24 12.06 5.36
CA GLU A 230 8.44 12.88 5.42
C GLU A 230 8.40 14.10 4.47
N GLN A 231 7.58 14.01 3.42
CA GLN A 231 7.40 15.08 2.42
C GLN A 231 6.17 15.96 2.69
N ALA A 232 5.37 15.64 3.70
CA ALA A 232 4.15 16.36 4.06
C ALA A 232 4.35 17.14 5.37
N PRO A 233 3.67 18.28 5.58
CA PRO A 233 3.76 19.05 6.82
C PRO A 233 2.89 18.42 7.92
N ILE A 234 3.11 17.14 8.23
CA ILE A 234 2.34 16.37 9.22
C ILE A 234 3.27 15.60 10.15
N ARG A 235 2.78 15.34 11.36
CA ARG A 235 3.44 14.51 12.36
C ARG A 235 2.45 13.44 12.80
N PRO A 236 2.60 12.20 12.31
CA PRO A 236 1.68 11.13 12.68
C PRO A 236 1.84 10.73 14.15
N ASP A 237 0.71 10.39 14.77
CA ASP A 237 0.66 9.71 16.06
C ASP A 237 0.73 8.20 15.89
N LEU A 238 0.18 7.71 14.76
CA LEU A 238 0.19 6.31 14.35
C LEU A 238 0.61 6.21 12.87
N ILE A 239 1.43 5.21 12.57
CA ILE A 239 1.83 4.88 11.18
C ILE A 239 1.46 3.43 10.90
N VAL A 240 0.84 3.18 9.75
CA VAL A 240 0.51 1.83 9.30
C VAL A 240 1.39 1.46 8.12
N LEU A 241 2.08 0.33 8.21
CA LEU A 241 3.01 -0.20 7.21
C LEU A 241 2.57 -1.58 6.73
N GLY A 242 2.87 -1.90 5.47
CA GLY A 242 2.56 -3.20 4.87
C GLY A 242 3.25 -3.36 3.52
N LYS A 243 2.68 -4.17 2.61
CA LYS A 243 3.17 -4.36 1.22
C LYS A 243 4.70 -4.42 1.09
N GLY A 244 5.35 -3.28 0.85
CA GLY A 244 6.80 -3.18 0.66
C GLY A 244 7.64 -3.56 1.89
N LEU A 245 7.05 -3.70 3.07
CA LEU A 245 7.75 -4.03 4.31
C LEU A 245 8.64 -5.28 4.19
N THR A 246 8.14 -6.34 3.54
CA THR A 246 8.89 -7.58 3.30
C THR A 246 9.55 -7.63 1.92
N GLY A 247 9.65 -6.51 1.22
CA GLY A 247 10.04 -6.47 -0.19
C GLY A 247 9.00 -7.10 -1.13
N GLY A 248 7.80 -7.43 -0.64
CA GLY A 248 6.72 -8.08 -1.36
C GLY A 248 6.74 -9.61 -1.31
N ALA A 249 7.65 -10.21 -0.54
CA ALA A 249 7.83 -11.67 -0.50
C ALA A 249 6.81 -12.39 0.38
N LEU A 250 6.40 -11.78 1.50
CA LEU A 250 5.48 -12.37 2.48
C LEU A 250 4.49 -11.33 3.02
N ALA A 251 3.33 -11.82 3.46
CA ALA A 251 2.35 -11.02 4.18
C ALA A 251 2.90 -10.66 5.57
N LEU A 252 3.01 -9.37 5.85
CA LEU A 252 3.33 -8.76 7.14
C LEU A 252 2.93 -7.30 7.10
N SER A 253 2.43 -6.81 8.21
CA SER A 253 2.13 -5.40 8.43
C SER A 253 2.49 -4.98 9.85
N ALA A 254 2.59 -3.68 10.07
CA ALA A 254 2.87 -3.11 11.36
C ALA A 254 2.06 -1.84 11.59
N THR A 255 1.57 -1.65 12.81
CA THR A 255 1.07 -0.38 13.31
C THR A 255 2.08 0.15 14.31
N LEU A 256 2.62 1.33 14.06
CA LEU A 256 3.55 1.99 14.96
C LEU A 256 2.84 3.12 15.69
N ALA A 257 3.20 3.33 16.94
CA ALA A 257 2.64 4.38 17.81
C ALA A 257 3.76 5.21 18.44
N THR A 258 3.46 6.48 18.72
CA THR A 258 4.33 7.33 19.53
C THR A 258 4.41 6.81 20.98
N GLU A 259 5.47 7.18 21.69
CA GLU A 259 5.62 6.89 23.13
C GLU A 259 4.40 7.39 23.93
N ARG A 260 3.94 8.59 23.65
CA ARG A 260 2.75 9.19 24.29
C ARG A 260 1.50 8.29 24.18
N ILE A 261 1.31 7.66 23.04
CA ILE A 261 0.17 6.73 22.89
C ILE A 261 0.42 5.47 23.72
N TYR A 262 1.60 4.87 23.58
CA TYR A 262 1.95 3.64 24.32
C TYR A 262 1.80 3.80 25.83
N ASP A 263 2.26 4.91 26.40
CA ASP A 263 2.17 5.21 27.83
C ASP A 263 0.73 5.18 28.36
N ALA A 264 -0.24 5.58 27.55
CA ALA A 264 -1.65 5.55 27.93
C ALA A 264 -2.21 4.11 28.09
N PHE A 265 -1.51 3.11 27.57
CA PHE A 265 -1.88 1.69 27.72
C PHE A 265 -1.18 1.00 28.88
N LEU A 266 -0.30 1.70 29.58
CA LEU A 266 0.36 1.20 30.78
C LEU A 266 -0.52 1.46 32.01
N GLY A 267 -0.46 0.54 32.98
CA GLY A 267 -1.21 0.63 34.22
C GLY A 267 -1.15 -0.67 35.02
N GLU A 268 -1.81 -0.68 36.17
CA GLU A 268 -1.98 -1.91 36.94
C GLU A 268 -2.83 -2.92 36.17
N TYR A 269 -2.56 -4.21 36.33
CA TYR A 269 -3.26 -5.27 35.57
C TYR A 269 -4.78 -5.17 35.68
N GLY A 270 -5.32 -4.83 36.83
CA GLY A 270 -6.76 -4.69 37.09
C GLY A 270 -7.41 -3.45 36.49
N GLU A 271 -6.65 -2.50 35.96
CA GLU A 271 -7.19 -1.32 35.27
C GLU A 271 -7.61 -1.61 33.81
N TYR A 272 -7.18 -2.75 33.28
CA TYR A 272 -7.51 -3.19 31.90
C TYR A 272 -7.19 -2.16 30.82
N LYS A 273 -6.12 -1.37 31.00
CA LYS A 273 -5.65 -0.37 30.02
C LYS A 273 -4.89 -0.98 28.84
N HIS A 274 -4.41 -2.23 28.97
CA HIS A 274 -3.66 -2.87 27.89
C HIS A 274 -4.50 -3.03 26.61
N LEU A 275 -3.84 -3.06 25.46
CA LEU A 275 -4.53 -3.16 24.17
C LEU A 275 -5.26 -4.50 24.03
N PHE A 276 -6.60 -4.44 23.91
CA PHE A 276 -7.46 -5.61 23.67
C PHE A 276 -7.54 -5.95 22.18
N HIS A 277 -6.40 -6.23 21.59
CA HIS A 277 -6.29 -6.66 20.21
C HIS A 277 -5.06 -7.56 20.04
N GLY A 278 -5.18 -8.57 19.19
CA GLY A 278 -4.09 -9.48 18.88
C GLY A 278 -4.36 -10.21 17.57
N HIS A 279 -3.28 -10.80 17.03
CA HIS A 279 -3.30 -11.59 15.81
C HIS A 279 -2.48 -12.85 16.02
N SER A 280 -2.99 -14.02 15.59
CA SER A 280 -2.30 -15.31 15.81
C SER A 280 -0.87 -15.33 15.27
N TYR A 281 -0.63 -14.69 14.14
CA TYR A 281 0.69 -14.63 13.49
C TYR A 281 1.42 -13.31 13.70
N ALA A 282 1.05 -12.52 14.73
CA ALA A 282 1.74 -11.27 15.05
C ALA A 282 3.23 -11.51 15.27
N GLY A 283 4.09 -10.76 14.56
CA GLY A 283 5.54 -10.90 14.68
C GLY A 283 6.07 -12.26 14.19
N ASN A 284 5.43 -12.90 13.20
CA ASN A 284 5.92 -14.16 12.64
C ASN A 284 7.41 -14.06 12.27
N PRO A 285 8.29 -14.92 12.81
CA PRO A 285 9.73 -14.75 12.65
C PRO A 285 10.21 -14.90 11.20
N ILE A 286 9.54 -15.71 10.37
CA ILE A 286 9.91 -15.84 8.94
C ILE A 286 9.61 -14.54 8.20
N ALA A 287 8.45 -13.94 8.45
CA ALA A 287 8.07 -12.67 7.83
C ALA A 287 8.95 -11.51 8.36
N CYS A 288 9.32 -11.53 9.65
CA CYS A 288 10.25 -10.55 10.22
C CYS A 288 11.66 -10.69 9.62
N ALA A 289 12.14 -11.92 9.36
CA ALA A 289 13.41 -12.16 8.67
C ALA A 289 13.40 -11.57 7.25
N ALA A 290 12.31 -11.78 6.51
CA ALA A 290 12.15 -11.19 5.17
C ALA A 290 12.16 -9.65 5.23
N ALA A 291 11.44 -9.06 6.20
CA ALA A 291 11.38 -7.61 6.38
C ALA A 291 12.74 -7.01 6.75
N LEU A 292 13.47 -7.62 7.67
CA LEU A 292 14.83 -7.17 8.04
C LEU A 292 15.80 -7.26 6.85
N ALA A 293 15.74 -8.33 6.07
CA ALA A 293 16.52 -8.47 4.84
C ALA A 293 16.14 -7.38 3.80
N SER A 294 14.84 -7.14 3.61
CA SER A 294 14.35 -6.06 2.74
C SER A 294 14.85 -4.69 3.19
N LEU A 295 14.77 -4.37 4.48
CA LEU A 295 15.25 -3.08 5.02
C LEU A 295 16.78 -2.92 4.86
N ALA A 296 17.56 -3.98 4.97
CA ALA A 296 19.01 -3.93 4.76
C ALA A 296 19.36 -3.58 3.29
N LEU A 297 18.61 -4.10 2.33
CA LEU A 297 18.82 -3.84 0.90
C LEU A 297 18.62 -2.37 0.51
N PHE A 298 17.85 -1.58 1.26
CA PHE A 298 17.74 -0.14 0.99
C PHE A 298 19.09 0.56 1.06
N ASP A 299 19.92 0.19 2.03
CA ASP A 299 21.26 0.74 2.21
C ASP A 299 22.28 0.05 1.29
N GLU A 300 22.28 -1.31 1.27
CA GLU A 300 23.25 -2.13 0.53
C GLU A 300 23.18 -1.90 -0.99
N GLU A 301 21.99 -1.78 -1.57
CA GLU A 301 21.76 -1.59 -3.00
C GLU A 301 21.40 -0.16 -3.39
N ARG A 302 21.42 0.75 -2.42
CA ARG A 302 21.10 2.18 -2.63
C ARG A 302 19.73 2.37 -3.28
N THR A 303 18.73 1.61 -2.83
CA THR A 303 17.39 1.51 -3.44
C THR A 303 16.72 2.88 -3.61
N LEU A 304 16.84 3.78 -2.63
CA LEU A 304 16.26 5.13 -2.73
C LEU A 304 16.92 5.97 -3.83
N VAL A 305 18.23 5.79 -4.07
CA VAL A 305 18.94 6.49 -5.15
C VAL A 305 18.39 6.05 -6.50
N ASN A 306 18.18 4.73 -6.68
CA ASN A 306 17.57 4.23 -7.91
C ASN A 306 16.13 4.71 -8.07
N ALA A 307 15.34 4.75 -7.00
CA ALA A 307 13.97 5.29 -7.02
C ALA A 307 13.93 6.75 -7.51
N LEU A 308 14.91 7.58 -7.12
CA LEU A 308 15.03 8.96 -7.61
C LEU A 308 15.38 9.01 -9.10
N SER A 309 16.28 8.13 -9.60
CA SER A 309 16.60 8.01 -11.03
C SER A 309 15.35 7.62 -11.84
N LEU A 310 14.62 6.58 -11.40
CA LEU A 310 13.36 6.17 -12.02
C LEU A 310 12.34 7.31 -12.03
N THR A 311 12.24 8.06 -10.93
CA THR A 311 11.34 9.22 -10.84
C THR A 311 11.68 10.28 -11.88
N ALA A 312 12.97 10.57 -12.09
CA ALA A 312 13.41 11.52 -13.11
C ALA A 312 13.12 11.02 -14.54
N CYS A 313 13.35 9.74 -14.81
CA CYS A 313 12.98 9.09 -16.08
C CYS A 313 11.47 9.19 -16.34
N ILE A 314 10.64 8.79 -15.38
CA ILE A 314 9.18 8.87 -15.47
C ILE A 314 8.72 10.30 -15.78
N ARG A 315 9.22 11.30 -15.09
CA ARG A 315 8.84 12.71 -15.33
C ARG A 315 9.09 13.14 -16.77
N ARG A 316 10.27 12.82 -17.33
CA ARG A 316 10.60 13.14 -18.73
C ARG A 316 9.57 12.53 -19.71
N ARG A 317 9.16 11.29 -19.46
CA ARG A 317 8.19 10.58 -20.32
C ARG A 317 6.75 11.12 -20.19
N LEU A 318 6.35 11.53 -18.99
CA LEU A 318 5.02 12.07 -18.75
C LEU A 318 4.77 13.41 -19.46
N ASP A 319 5.80 14.25 -19.63
CA ASP A 319 5.64 15.55 -20.28
C ASP A 319 5.13 15.43 -21.72
N SER A 320 5.64 14.46 -22.48
CA SER A 320 5.14 14.17 -23.85
C SER A 320 3.76 13.52 -23.82
N LEU A 321 3.51 12.61 -22.87
CA LEU A 321 2.25 11.88 -22.80
C LEU A 321 1.06 12.79 -22.43
N ARG A 322 1.29 13.87 -21.66
CA ARG A 322 0.26 14.88 -21.34
C ARG A 322 -0.39 15.54 -22.57
N LEU A 323 0.31 15.55 -23.68
CA LEU A 323 -0.16 16.18 -24.94
C LEU A 323 -0.95 15.21 -25.81
N HIS A 324 -1.03 13.93 -25.45
CA HIS A 324 -1.71 12.92 -26.25
C HIS A 324 -3.23 13.07 -26.17
N ALA A 325 -3.91 13.06 -27.34
CA ALA A 325 -5.36 13.35 -27.43
C ALA A 325 -6.27 12.39 -26.64
N LEU A 326 -5.81 11.17 -26.40
CA LEU A 326 -6.54 10.15 -25.63
C LEU A 326 -6.18 10.13 -24.13
N VAL A 327 -5.23 10.95 -23.68
CA VAL A 327 -4.87 11.07 -22.27
C VAL A 327 -5.64 12.23 -21.64
N ARG A 328 -6.40 11.92 -20.59
CA ARG A 328 -7.19 12.90 -19.84
C ARG A 328 -6.36 13.60 -18.77
N ASP A 329 -5.56 12.81 -18.04
CA ASP A 329 -4.71 13.31 -16.95
C ASP A 329 -3.54 12.37 -16.70
N VAL A 330 -2.43 12.91 -16.21
CA VAL A 330 -1.28 12.13 -15.72
C VAL A 330 -0.86 12.62 -14.36
N ARG A 331 -0.74 11.69 -13.44
CA ARG A 331 -0.39 11.91 -12.04
C ARG A 331 0.83 11.11 -11.67
N ALA A 332 1.77 11.70 -10.95
CA ALA A 332 2.94 10.98 -10.46
C ALA A 332 3.47 11.58 -9.15
N VAL A 333 3.78 10.72 -8.20
CA VAL A 333 4.58 11.04 -7.03
C VAL A 333 5.62 9.92 -6.87
N GLY A 334 6.90 10.28 -6.99
CA GLY A 334 7.95 9.27 -7.05
C GLY A 334 7.73 8.32 -8.22
N THR A 335 7.70 7.03 -7.95
CA THR A 335 7.48 5.97 -8.94
C THR A 335 6.01 5.51 -9.02
N MET A 336 5.10 6.16 -8.31
CA MET A 336 3.66 5.88 -8.35
C MET A 336 3.01 6.74 -9.42
N VAL A 337 2.55 6.14 -10.51
CA VAL A 337 2.04 6.83 -11.70
C VAL A 337 0.64 6.33 -12.06
N GLY A 338 -0.26 7.27 -12.31
CA GLY A 338 -1.57 7.02 -12.90
C GLY A 338 -1.73 7.81 -14.19
N ILE A 339 -2.08 7.12 -15.26
CA ILE A 339 -2.35 7.70 -16.60
C ILE A 339 -3.82 7.46 -16.88
N GLU A 340 -4.63 8.51 -16.74
CA GLU A 340 -6.05 8.46 -16.96
C GLU A 340 -6.35 8.72 -18.45
N VAL A 341 -7.10 7.82 -19.08
CA VAL A 341 -7.43 7.93 -20.50
C VAL A 341 -8.89 8.37 -20.72
N HIS A 342 -9.16 8.94 -21.86
CA HIS A 342 -10.52 9.18 -22.36
C HIS A 342 -11.13 7.85 -22.84
N ALA A 343 -11.58 7.00 -21.90
CA ALA A 343 -12.13 5.68 -22.22
C ALA A 343 -13.33 5.74 -23.18
N ASP A 344 -14.12 6.83 -23.14
CA ASP A 344 -15.22 7.13 -24.05
C ASP A 344 -14.79 7.32 -25.52
N ARG A 345 -13.50 7.55 -25.78
CA ARG A 345 -12.92 7.75 -27.10
C ARG A 345 -12.12 6.55 -27.60
N ILE A 346 -12.01 5.49 -26.82
CA ILE A 346 -11.21 4.31 -27.13
C ILE A 346 -12.15 3.13 -27.35
N ASP A 347 -12.05 2.48 -28.52
CA ASP A 347 -12.78 1.22 -28.74
C ASP A 347 -12.24 0.11 -27.82
N ALA A 348 -13.14 -0.54 -27.09
CA ALA A 348 -12.80 -1.67 -26.25
C ALA A 348 -12.39 -2.92 -27.06
N GLY A 349 -12.76 -3.01 -28.34
CA GLY A 349 -12.36 -4.11 -29.22
C GLY A 349 -12.80 -5.49 -28.72
N GLY A 350 -13.91 -5.57 -27.96
CA GLY A 350 -14.38 -6.80 -27.32
C GLY A 350 -13.76 -7.08 -25.94
N ALA A 351 -12.83 -6.26 -25.43
CA ALA A 351 -12.33 -6.34 -24.06
C ALA A 351 -13.36 -5.82 -23.04
N ILE A 352 -13.16 -6.11 -21.74
CA ILE A 352 -14.04 -5.66 -20.64
C ILE A 352 -14.18 -4.14 -20.62
N SER A 353 -13.10 -3.44 -20.91
CA SER A 353 -13.06 -1.98 -21.01
C SER A 353 -11.92 -1.54 -21.93
N PRO A 354 -11.93 -0.28 -22.39
CA PRO A 354 -10.83 0.28 -23.16
C PRO A 354 -9.46 0.17 -22.47
N THR A 355 -9.41 0.37 -21.17
CA THR A 355 -8.17 0.26 -20.38
C THR A 355 -7.67 -1.17 -20.26
N TRP A 356 -8.56 -2.18 -20.23
CA TRP A 356 -8.16 -3.58 -20.29
C TRP A 356 -7.63 -3.95 -21.67
N ARG A 357 -8.20 -3.41 -22.76
CA ARG A 357 -7.63 -3.58 -24.12
C ARG A 357 -6.19 -3.05 -24.18
N ILE A 358 -5.95 -1.85 -23.62
CA ILE A 358 -4.60 -1.27 -23.54
C ILE A 358 -3.68 -2.17 -22.71
N ALA A 359 -4.14 -2.63 -21.54
CA ALA A 359 -3.36 -3.52 -20.67
C ALA A 359 -2.99 -4.84 -21.37
N ASP A 360 -3.89 -5.40 -22.18
CA ASP A 360 -3.59 -6.59 -23.00
C ASP A 360 -2.58 -6.29 -24.12
N GLY A 361 -2.67 -5.13 -24.74
CA GLY A 361 -1.67 -4.67 -25.69
C GLY A 361 -0.29 -4.54 -25.06
N LEU A 362 -0.22 -3.88 -23.91
CA LEU A 362 1.00 -3.78 -23.11
C LEU A 362 1.55 -5.16 -22.72
N TYR A 363 0.67 -6.11 -22.36
CA TYR A 363 1.11 -7.47 -22.02
C TYR A 363 1.76 -8.15 -23.25
N ARG A 364 1.16 -8.04 -24.43
CA ARG A 364 1.75 -8.56 -25.69
C ARG A 364 3.08 -7.89 -26.04
N ALA A 365 3.24 -6.62 -25.65
CA ALA A 365 4.49 -5.87 -25.78
C ALA A 365 5.52 -6.18 -24.65
N GLY A 366 5.21 -7.09 -23.73
CA GLY A 366 6.12 -7.51 -22.68
C GLY A 366 6.01 -6.72 -21.37
N HIS A 367 4.86 -6.07 -21.10
CA HIS A 367 4.64 -5.29 -19.89
C HIS A 367 3.34 -5.70 -19.20
N PHE A 368 3.43 -6.10 -17.93
CA PHE A 368 2.26 -6.41 -17.11
C PHE A 368 1.83 -5.21 -16.30
N THR A 369 0.61 -4.74 -16.54
CA THR A 369 -0.07 -3.75 -15.70
C THR A 369 -1.52 -4.15 -15.45
N ARG A 370 -2.16 -3.55 -14.44
CA ARG A 370 -3.57 -3.74 -14.10
C ARG A 370 -4.24 -2.37 -14.01
N PRO A 371 -5.24 -2.07 -14.83
CA PRO A 371 -5.94 -0.79 -14.76
C PRO A 371 -6.79 -0.67 -13.48
N ILE A 372 -7.03 0.57 -13.05
CA ILE A 372 -8.05 0.94 -12.05
C ILE A 372 -9.04 1.88 -12.73
N GLY A 373 -10.22 1.38 -13.09
CA GLY A 373 -11.16 2.14 -13.90
C GLY A 373 -10.51 2.60 -15.21
N ASP A 374 -10.52 3.90 -15.45
CA ASP A 374 -9.93 4.52 -16.65
C ASP A 374 -8.43 4.85 -16.51
N VAL A 375 -7.77 4.35 -15.47
CA VAL A 375 -6.36 4.67 -15.16
C VAL A 375 -5.45 3.47 -15.43
N ILE A 376 -4.50 3.64 -16.33
CA ILE A 376 -3.35 2.74 -16.51
C ILE A 376 -2.31 3.09 -15.43
N GLN A 377 -1.77 2.07 -14.76
CA GLN A 377 -0.81 2.25 -13.68
C GLN A 377 0.61 1.93 -14.14
N LEU A 378 1.58 2.69 -13.61
CA LEU A 378 2.99 2.32 -13.59
C LEU A 378 3.52 2.52 -12.17
N VAL A 379 3.84 1.42 -11.49
CA VAL A 379 4.44 1.38 -10.15
C VAL A 379 5.51 0.27 -10.15
N PRO A 380 6.66 0.50 -10.77
CA PRO A 380 7.66 -0.53 -10.99
C PRO A 380 8.38 -0.95 -9.69
N PRO A 381 9.00 -2.13 -9.64
CA PRO A 381 9.98 -2.45 -8.62
C PRO A 381 11.09 -1.38 -8.60
N LEU A 382 11.57 -1.01 -7.41
CA LEU A 382 12.56 0.06 -7.30
C LEU A 382 13.96 -0.36 -7.77
N CYS A 383 14.18 -1.64 -8.05
CA CYS A 383 15.37 -2.17 -8.72
C CYS A 383 15.27 -2.13 -10.26
N ALA A 384 14.18 -1.63 -10.84
CA ALA A 384 14.03 -1.52 -12.29
C ALA A 384 15.09 -0.60 -12.90
N ARG A 385 15.34 -0.76 -14.20
CA ARG A 385 16.22 0.13 -14.97
C ARG A 385 15.40 1.16 -15.74
N GLU A 386 15.98 2.31 -16.05
CA GLU A 386 15.32 3.37 -16.81
C GLU A 386 14.85 2.87 -18.20
N GLU A 387 15.63 1.98 -18.83
CA GLU A 387 15.28 1.38 -20.12
C GLU A 387 13.96 0.60 -20.12
N TYR A 388 13.58 -0.01 -18.98
CA TYR A 388 12.29 -0.71 -18.85
C TYR A 388 11.13 0.28 -18.73
N ILE A 389 11.37 1.42 -18.10
CA ILE A 389 10.41 2.52 -18.00
C ILE A 389 10.18 3.14 -19.37
N ASP A 390 11.26 3.43 -20.13
CA ASP A 390 11.19 3.97 -21.47
C ASP A 390 10.42 3.02 -22.40
N ALA A 391 10.73 1.72 -22.39
CA ALA A 391 10.03 0.71 -23.17
C ALA A 391 8.54 0.60 -22.83
N PHE A 392 8.17 0.73 -21.54
CA PHE A 392 6.76 0.75 -21.12
C PHE A 392 6.01 1.95 -21.74
N PHE A 393 6.61 3.14 -21.69
CA PHE A 393 5.99 4.34 -22.25
C PHE A 393 5.91 4.29 -23.79
N ASP A 394 6.91 3.71 -24.46
CA ASP A 394 6.88 3.50 -25.92
C ASP A 394 5.75 2.55 -26.31
N ALA A 395 5.61 1.43 -25.59
CA ALA A 395 4.53 0.48 -25.79
C ALA A 395 3.14 1.11 -25.50
N LEU A 396 3.02 1.90 -24.42
CA LEU A 396 1.77 2.59 -24.10
C LEU A 396 1.39 3.59 -25.19
N THR A 397 2.35 4.38 -25.68
CA THR A 397 2.11 5.34 -26.76
C THR A 397 1.66 4.63 -28.05
N ALA A 398 2.27 3.49 -28.37
CA ALA A 398 1.87 2.67 -29.52
C ALA A 398 0.43 2.12 -29.37
N GLU A 399 0.03 1.68 -28.18
CA GLU A 399 -1.33 1.19 -27.90
C GLU A 399 -2.40 2.30 -27.90
N LEU A 400 -2.02 3.53 -27.57
CA LEU A 400 -2.90 4.69 -27.66
C LEU A 400 -3.08 5.15 -29.13
N GLY A 401 -2.11 4.87 -30.00
CA GLY A 401 -2.12 5.32 -31.40
C GLY A 401 -1.65 6.78 -31.56
N PRO A 402 -1.70 7.30 -32.80
CA PRO A 402 -1.26 8.66 -33.09
C PRO A 402 -2.22 9.74 -32.58
#